data_797930b7dea096428303d4c0c7372c6b
#
_entry.id   797930b7dea096428303d4c0c7372c6b
#
_cell.length_a   1.000
_cell.length_b   1.000
_cell.length_c   1.000
_cell.angle_alpha   90.00
_cell.angle_beta   90.00
_cell.angle_gamma   90.00
#
_symmetry.space_group_name_H-M   'P 1'
#
loop_
_entity.id
_entity.type
_entity.pdbx_description
1 polymer ?
#
loop_
_entity_poly.entity_id
_entity_poly.type
_entity_poly.pdbx_seq_one_letter_code
_entity_poly.pdbx_strand_id
1 'polypeptide(L)'
;MKPTNEDTVEISRTVALWAHIMDDHALDRLGECLTEDAVWDGSVFGGDPVVGLDAIAAFMNAPGHAKAHHTTNIVVSEGPGDEVRARSKGLSLLEGGGVATVVYDDDLRRTDDGWRISRRVIHLTWPQRF
;
A
#
# COMPACT_ATOMS: atom_id res chain seq x y z
N MET A 1 -16.10 -9.25 5.31
CA MET A 1 -16.99 -9.33 4.14
C MET A 1 -16.34 -10.19 3.08
N LYS A 2 -17.12 -11.03 2.46
CA LYS A 2 -16.65 -11.83 1.32
C LYS A 2 -16.73 -10.97 0.05
N PRO A 3 -15.63 -10.73 -0.66
CA PRO A 3 -15.65 -9.90 -1.86
C PRO A 3 -16.32 -10.63 -3.03
N THR A 4 -17.02 -9.88 -3.88
CA THR A 4 -17.47 -10.34 -5.18
C THR A 4 -16.33 -10.32 -6.19
N ASN A 5 -16.56 -10.84 -7.41
CA ASN A 5 -15.57 -10.72 -8.48
C ASN A 5 -15.34 -9.25 -8.86
N GLU A 6 -16.39 -8.45 -8.89
CA GLU A 6 -16.30 -7.01 -9.17
C GLU A 6 -15.49 -6.28 -8.09
N ASP A 7 -15.76 -6.57 -6.80
CA ASP A 7 -14.96 -6.06 -5.69
C ASP A 7 -13.47 -6.44 -5.85
N THR A 8 -13.21 -7.69 -6.21
CA THR A 8 -11.83 -8.18 -6.39
C THR A 8 -11.09 -7.41 -7.48
N VAL A 9 -11.74 -7.13 -8.59
CA VAL A 9 -11.14 -6.34 -9.69
C VAL A 9 -10.85 -4.91 -9.22
N GLU A 10 -11.82 -4.25 -8.59
CA GLU A 10 -11.67 -2.89 -8.10
C GLU A 10 -10.58 -2.79 -7.03
N ILE A 11 -10.57 -3.70 -6.05
CA ILE A 11 -9.58 -3.75 -4.99
C ILE A 11 -8.17 -3.97 -5.56
N SER A 12 -8.02 -4.90 -6.49
CA SER A 12 -6.73 -5.16 -7.14
C SER A 12 -6.21 -3.92 -7.86
N ARG A 13 -7.09 -3.17 -8.52
CA ARG A 13 -6.75 -1.90 -9.15
C ARG A 13 -6.32 -0.86 -8.12
N THR A 14 -7.05 -0.72 -7.02
CA THR A 14 -6.73 0.21 -5.93
C THR A 14 -5.36 -0.10 -5.32
N VAL A 15 -5.08 -1.36 -5.05
CA VAL A 15 -3.78 -1.80 -4.50
C VAL A 15 -2.63 -1.51 -5.47
N ALA A 16 -2.84 -1.76 -6.76
CA ALA A 16 -1.82 -1.49 -7.79
C ALA A 16 -1.58 0.00 -8.02
N LEU A 17 -2.58 0.85 -7.82
CA LEU A 17 -2.49 2.29 -8.05
C LEU A 17 -1.46 2.98 -7.14
N TRP A 18 -1.24 2.46 -5.93
CA TRP A 18 -0.24 2.97 -5.00
C TRP A 18 1.14 3.14 -5.65
N ALA A 19 1.62 2.12 -6.37
CA ALA A 19 2.94 2.15 -6.99
C ALA A 19 3.06 3.27 -8.03
N HIS A 20 2.02 3.48 -8.83
CA HIS A 20 1.99 4.57 -9.81
C HIS A 20 1.99 5.95 -9.13
N ILE A 21 1.18 6.14 -8.11
CA ILE A 21 1.13 7.40 -7.36
C ILE A 21 2.49 7.72 -6.74
N MET A 22 3.15 6.71 -6.17
CA MET A 22 4.48 6.88 -5.58
C MET A 22 5.52 7.26 -6.63
N ASP A 23 5.59 6.50 -7.72
CA ASP A 23 6.61 6.69 -8.76
C ASP A 23 6.41 7.98 -9.55
N ASP A 24 5.17 8.40 -9.73
CA ASP A 24 4.81 9.65 -10.41
C ASP A 24 4.93 10.89 -9.49
N HIS A 25 5.27 10.71 -8.21
CA HIS A 25 5.23 11.75 -7.19
C HIS A 25 3.90 12.49 -7.11
N ALA A 26 2.80 11.80 -7.42
CA ALA A 26 1.45 12.34 -7.43
C ALA A 26 0.78 12.22 -6.05
N LEU A 27 1.46 12.68 -5.01
CA LEU A 27 1.04 12.49 -3.61
C LEU A 27 -0.29 13.17 -3.25
N ASP A 28 -0.71 14.18 -4.02
CA ASP A 28 -2.04 14.79 -3.94
C ASP A 28 -3.18 13.82 -4.34
N ARG A 29 -2.84 12.70 -5.00
CA ARG A 29 -3.76 11.67 -5.42
C ARG A 29 -3.85 10.47 -4.47
N LEU A 30 -3.20 10.49 -3.32
CA LEU A 30 -3.23 9.38 -2.35
C LEU A 30 -4.65 8.99 -1.93
N GLY A 31 -5.58 9.94 -1.88
CA GLY A 31 -7.00 9.67 -1.61
C GLY A 31 -7.71 8.80 -2.64
N GLU A 32 -7.10 8.54 -3.80
CA GLU A 32 -7.63 7.60 -4.80
C GLU A 32 -7.36 6.14 -4.43
N CYS A 33 -6.43 5.86 -3.51
CA CYS A 33 -6.14 4.51 -3.04
C CYS A 33 -6.21 4.33 -1.52
N LEU A 34 -6.14 5.41 -0.73
CA LEU A 34 -6.18 5.38 0.73
C LEU A 34 -7.42 6.11 1.27
N THR A 35 -7.91 5.68 2.44
CA THR A 35 -8.90 6.46 3.19
C THR A 35 -8.26 7.68 3.83
N GLU A 36 -9.07 8.67 4.23
CA GLU A 36 -8.56 9.89 4.88
C GLU A 36 -7.80 9.61 6.18
N ASP A 37 -8.25 8.61 6.92
CA ASP A 37 -7.68 8.16 8.20
C ASP A 37 -6.76 6.94 8.05
N ALA A 38 -6.27 6.67 6.84
CA ALA A 38 -5.45 5.51 6.56
C ALA A 38 -4.22 5.42 7.47
N VAL A 39 -3.84 4.19 7.81
CA VAL A 39 -2.63 3.89 8.57
C VAL A 39 -1.62 3.20 7.64
N TRP A 40 -0.46 3.80 7.50
CA TRP A 40 0.69 3.20 6.80
C TRP A 40 1.70 2.72 7.84
N ASP A 41 1.81 1.42 8.01
CA ASP A 41 2.68 0.78 9.01
C ASP A 41 3.91 0.18 8.34
N GLY A 42 4.94 1.01 8.23
CA GLY A 42 6.29 0.61 7.80
C GLY A 42 7.25 0.47 8.98
N SER A 43 6.75 0.19 10.19
CA SER A 43 7.58 0.08 11.40
C SER A 43 8.66 -0.99 11.32
N VAL A 44 8.54 -1.96 10.40
CA VAL A 44 9.60 -2.93 10.08
C VAL A 44 10.91 -2.26 9.64
N PHE A 45 10.83 -1.05 9.07
CA PHE A 45 12.00 -0.23 8.71
C PHE A 45 12.45 0.73 9.81
N GLY A 46 11.74 0.76 10.93
CA GLY A 46 11.93 1.68 12.05
C GLY A 46 10.86 2.76 12.12
N GLY A 47 10.72 3.38 13.27
CA GLY A 47 9.73 4.43 13.52
C GLY A 47 8.33 3.89 13.81
N ASP A 48 7.40 4.82 13.91
CA ASP A 48 6.00 4.56 14.20
C ASP A 48 5.15 4.50 12.92
N PRO A 49 3.98 3.85 12.96
CA PRO A 49 3.00 3.97 11.89
C PRO A 49 2.61 5.42 11.61
N VAL A 50 2.39 5.75 10.35
CA VAL A 50 1.98 7.09 9.89
C VAL A 50 0.48 7.09 9.66
N VAL A 51 -0.23 8.05 10.21
CA VAL A 51 -1.69 8.10 10.19
C VAL A 51 -2.20 9.34 9.48
N GLY A 52 -3.09 9.14 8.52
CA GLY A 52 -3.78 10.18 7.76
C GLY A 52 -3.07 10.56 6.46
N LEU A 53 -3.85 11.02 5.48
CA LEU A 53 -3.34 11.32 4.13
C LEU A 53 -2.24 12.38 4.13
N ASP A 54 -2.40 13.47 4.87
CA ASP A 54 -1.41 14.56 4.88
C ASP A 54 -0.08 14.11 5.47
N ALA A 55 -0.13 13.35 6.57
CA ALA A 55 1.07 12.80 7.20
C ALA A 55 1.74 11.75 6.32
N ILE A 56 0.98 10.89 5.67
CA ILE A 56 1.51 9.89 4.73
C ILE A 56 2.14 10.59 3.51
N ALA A 57 1.50 11.60 2.95
CA ALA A 57 2.05 12.37 1.84
C ALA A 57 3.38 13.05 2.23
N ALA A 58 3.44 13.67 3.39
CA ALA A 58 4.66 14.29 3.90
C ALA A 58 5.79 13.27 4.11
N PHE A 59 5.46 12.11 4.67
CA PHE A 59 6.40 11.01 4.88
C PHE A 59 6.96 10.50 3.54
N MET A 60 6.08 10.27 2.55
CA MET A 60 6.47 9.76 1.23
C MET A 60 7.24 10.79 0.41
N ASN A 61 7.07 12.07 0.67
CA ASN A 61 7.83 13.14 0.01
C ASN A 61 9.25 13.29 0.58
N ALA A 62 9.56 12.69 1.73
CA ALA A 62 10.89 12.71 2.32
C ALA A 62 11.89 11.88 1.49
N PRO A 63 13.20 12.20 1.52
CA PRO A 63 14.22 11.42 0.82
C PRO A 63 14.36 10.01 1.42
N GLY A 64 14.94 9.09 0.64
CA GLY A 64 15.26 7.73 1.09
C GLY A 64 14.27 6.66 0.65
N HIS A 65 13.26 7.02 -0.14
CA HIS A 65 12.33 6.05 -0.73
C HIS A 65 12.88 5.44 -2.02
N ALA A 66 12.34 4.28 -2.40
CA ALA A 66 12.73 3.58 -3.62
C ALA A 66 12.45 4.43 -4.87
N LYS A 67 13.21 4.18 -5.93
CA LYS A 67 13.08 4.87 -7.22
C LYS A 67 11.90 4.37 -8.05
N ALA A 68 11.56 3.09 -7.94
CA ALA A 68 10.44 2.50 -8.62
C ALA A 68 9.82 1.39 -7.77
N HIS A 69 8.49 1.31 -7.79
CA HIS A 69 7.72 0.31 -7.06
C HIS A 69 6.94 -0.54 -8.06
N HIS A 70 6.95 -1.85 -7.84
CA HIS A 70 6.13 -2.79 -8.59
C HIS A 70 5.32 -3.62 -7.60
N THR A 71 3.99 -3.54 -7.70
CA THR A 71 3.09 -4.35 -6.89
C THR A 71 2.65 -5.57 -7.70
N THR A 72 2.88 -6.75 -7.15
CA THR A 72 2.60 -8.02 -7.82
C THR A 72 1.89 -8.99 -6.90
N ASN A 73 1.42 -10.12 -7.45
CA ASN A 73 0.88 -11.22 -6.66
C ASN A 73 -0.26 -10.80 -5.72
N ILE A 74 -1.17 -9.98 -6.24
CA ILE A 74 -2.31 -9.47 -5.45
C ILE A 74 -3.32 -10.59 -5.26
N VAL A 75 -3.62 -10.91 -3.99
CA VAL A 75 -4.64 -11.86 -3.58
C VAL A 75 -5.64 -11.15 -2.68
N VAL A 76 -6.89 -11.10 -3.12
CA VAL A 76 -8.00 -10.51 -2.36
C VAL A 76 -8.73 -11.62 -1.61
N SER A 77 -9.04 -11.39 -0.36
CA SER A 77 -9.68 -12.39 0.52
C SER A 77 -10.69 -11.74 1.46
N GLU A 78 -11.51 -12.58 2.07
CA GLU A 78 -12.49 -12.16 3.07
C GLU A 78 -11.80 -11.47 4.26
N GLY A 79 -12.37 -10.37 4.71
CA GLY A 79 -11.98 -9.65 5.92
C GLY A 79 -13.09 -9.63 6.97
N PRO A 80 -12.81 -9.08 8.16
CA PRO A 80 -13.79 -8.98 9.23
C PRO A 80 -14.84 -7.90 8.92
N GLY A 81 -16.07 -8.12 9.36
CA GLY A 81 -17.15 -7.14 9.21
C GLY A 81 -17.40 -6.77 7.75
N ASP A 82 -17.32 -5.48 7.47
CA ASP A 82 -17.49 -4.88 6.15
C ASP A 82 -16.14 -4.61 5.42
N GLU A 83 -15.05 -5.05 6.01
CA GLU A 83 -13.71 -4.94 5.43
C GLU A 83 -13.39 -6.15 4.55
N VAL A 84 -12.47 -5.93 3.61
CA VAL A 84 -11.86 -6.95 2.76
C VAL A 84 -10.34 -6.85 2.92
N ARG A 85 -9.65 -7.96 2.79
CA ARG A 85 -8.20 -8.02 2.86
C ARG A 85 -7.58 -8.21 1.49
N ALA A 86 -6.43 -7.60 1.28
CA ALA A 86 -5.58 -7.88 0.14
C ALA A 86 -4.14 -8.10 0.61
N ARG A 87 -3.53 -9.15 0.08
CA ARG A 87 -2.11 -9.42 0.27
C ARG A 87 -1.41 -9.31 -1.07
N SER A 88 -0.30 -8.60 -1.09
CA SER A 88 0.48 -8.42 -2.33
C SER A 88 1.97 -8.40 -2.04
N LYS A 89 2.78 -8.45 -3.10
CA LYS A 89 4.22 -8.30 -3.00
C LYS A 89 4.65 -6.98 -3.63
N GLY A 90 5.59 -6.31 -2.96
CA GLY A 90 6.25 -5.14 -3.49
C GLY A 90 7.67 -5.50 -3.92
N LEU A 91 8.01 -5.18 -5.17
CA LEU A 91 9.36 -5.21 -5.69
C LEU A 91 9.77 -3.77 -5.96
N SER A 92 10.85 -3.33 -5.34
CA SER A 92 11.30 -1.95 -5.45
C SER A 92 12.72 -1.88 -5.97
N LEU A 93 12.96 -0.95 -6.87
CA LEU A 93 14.30 -0.60 -7.33
C LEU A 93 14.82 0.55 -6.48
N LEU A 94 15.97 0.33 -5.86
CA LEU A 94 16.60 1.30 -4.98
C LEU A 94 17.55 2.19 -5.76
N GLU A 95 17.84 3.38 -5.22
CA GLU A 95 18.91 4.22 -5.72
C GLU A 95 20.24 3.45 -5.64
N GLY A 96 21.03 3.50 -6.71
CA GLY A 96 22.28 2.73 -6.80
C GLY A 96 22.13 1.31 -7.35
N GLY A 97 20.91 0.87 -7.70
CA GLY A 97 20.65 -0.38 -8.42
C GLY A 97 20.33 -1.59 -7.54
N GLY A 98 20.19 -1.41 -6.23
CA GLY A 98 19.70 -2.45 -5.34
C GLY A 98 18.23 -2.78 -5.56
N VAL A 99 17.80 -3.95 -5.09
CA VAL A 99 16.41 -4.43 -5.16
C VAL A 99 15.95 -4.80 -3.76
N ALA A 100 14.75 -4.36 -3.40
CA ALA A 100 14.08 -4.76 -2.16
C ALA A 100 12.77 -5.46 -2.47
N THR A 101 12.42 -6.46 -1.67
CA THR A 101 11.13 -7.14 -1.74
C THR A 101 10.42 -7.08 -0.40
N VAL A 102 9.13 -6.81 -0.44
CA VAL A 102 8.29 -6.75 0.75
C VAL A 102 6.97 -7.47 0.49
N VAL A 103 6.22 -7.72 1.55
CA VAL A 103 4.81 -8.10 1.48
C VAL A 103 3.99 -6.96 2.05
N TYR A 104 2.91 -6.59 1.36
CA TYR A 104 1.88 -5.71 1.87
C TYR A 104 0.69 -6.54 2.34
N ASP A 105 0.26 -6.30 3.56
CA ASP A 105 -1.04 -6.75 4.06
C ASP A 105 -1.94 -5.52 4.21
N ASP A 106 -3.00 -5.48 3.42
CA ASP A 106 -3.93 -4.37 3.35
C ASP A 106 -5.29 -4.75 3.91
N ASP A 107 -5.85 -3.88 4.75
CA ASP A 107 -7.27 -3.84 5.06
C ASP A 107 -7.91 -2.76 4.20
N LEU A 108 -9.01 -3.11 3.52
CA LEU A 108 -9.74 -2.18 2.66
C LEU A 108 -11.18 -2.09 3.11
N ARG A 109 -11.75 -0.91 2.95
CA ARG A 109 -13.17 -0.66 3.14
C ARG A 109 -13.76 0.09 1.95
N ARG A 110 -15.06 -0.10 1.76
CA ARG A 110 -15.80 0.66 0.75
C ARG A 110 -16.08 2.06 1.27
N THR A 111 -15.81 3.05 0.44
CA THR A 111 -16.17 4.46 0.66
C THR A 111 -17.17 4.90 -0.40
N ASP A 112 -17.66 6.13 -0.31
CA ASP A 112 -18.54 6.71 -1.34
C ASP A 112 -17.85 6.80 -2.73
N ASP A 113 -16.51 6.83 -2.74
CA ASP A 113 -15.69 6.92 -3.95
C ASP A 113 -15.13 5.56 -4.40
N GLY A 114 -15.52 4.47 -3.76
CA GLY A 114 -15.09 3.11 -4.05
C GLY A 114 -14.21 2.50 -2.96
N TRP A 115 -13.54 1.40 -3.27
CA TRP A 115 -12.67 0.70 -2.34
C TRP A 115 -11.38 1.48 -2.09
N ARG A 116 -11.01 1.60 -0.81
CA ARG A 116 -9.78 2.30 -0.37
C ARG A 116 -9.08 1.48 0.70
N ILE A 117 -7.76 1.52 0.70
CA ILE A 117 -6.93 0.93 1.76
C ILE A 117 -7.09 1.78 3.01
N SER A 118 -7.56 1.17 4.10
CA SER A 118 -7.68 1.81 5.41
C SER A 118 -6.44 1.56 6.27
N ARG A 119 -5.73 0.48 6.01
CA ARG A 119 -4.48 0.16 6.69
C ARG A 119 -3.60 -0.66 5.76
N ARG A 120 -2.32 -0.31 5.70
CA ARG A 120 -1.27 -1.11 5.07
C ARG A 120 -0.20 -1.46 6.10
N VAL A 121 0.12 -2.73 6.23
CA VAL A 121 1.27 -3.20 7.01
C VAL A 121 2.30 -3.77 6.05
N ILE A 122 3.56 -3.35 6.22
CA ILE A 122 4.68 -3.84 5.41
C ILE A 122 5.44 -4.90 6.20
N HIS A 123 5.71 -6.03 5.55
CA HIS A 123 6.54 -7.10 6.10
C HIS A 123 7.75 -7.35 5.21
N LEU A 124 8.88 -7.67 5.83
CA LEU A 124 10.05 -8.18 5.13
C LEU A 124 9.88 -9.69 4.89
N THR A 125 10.18 -10.16 3.67
CA THR A 125 9.99 -11.57 3.30
C THR A 125 11.16 -12.46 3.69
N TRP A 126 12.34 -11.88 3.83
CA TRP A 126 13.56 -12.54 4.30
C TRP A 126 14.55 -11.50 4.83
N PRO A 127 15.61 -11.91 5.55
CA PRO A 127 16.60 -10.96 6.00
C PRO A 127 17.22 -10.23 4.81
N GLN A 128 16.84 -8.98 4.67
CA GLN A 128 17.44 -8.11 3.66
C GLN A 128 18.76 -7.61 4.23
N ARG A 129 19.83 -7.86 3.51
CA ARG A 129 21.13 -7.30 3.80
C ARG A 129 21.36 -6.13 2.87
N PHE A 130 21.34 -4.98 3.47
CA PHE A 130 21.62 -3.74 2.77
C PHE A 130 23.11 -3.42 2.89
#